data_6b6fb16af50d9cd0417610cebb3cdec5
#
_entry.id   6b6fb16af50d9cd0417610cebb3cdec5
#
_cell.length_a   1.000
_cell.length_b   1.000
_cell.length_c   1.000
_cell.angle_alpha   90.00
_cell.angle_beta   90.00
_cell.angle_gamma   90.00
#
_symmetry.space_group_name_H-M   'P 1'
#
loop_
_entity.id
_entity.type
_entity.pdbx_description
1 polymer ?
#
loop_
_entity_poly.entity_id
_entity_poly.type
_entity_poly.pdbx_seq_one_letter_code
_entity_poly.pdbx_strand_id
1 'polypeptide(L)'
;MTLCVVMLLALGVPAFAETGKNYYDYKNYMCVGDSIAAGCGLARDGKPTNFDQTVDDYTKVYSNNYVYLGYDFSAAPAAYHSLVANELGANLLQCARSALRAVEFRYFLEGTYNDYDESCIWGNIYYDSDGNGFTLPDLDAVNAYVNYPEKIKQADLLSINVGSNDVFSFALNVVLRELTKDTSDPTLNAIKDFLDKTGNVGAAFGKLIEAYQSMGKIADLVSVLTETMNKAYNQFTVNYEVVMKEVYKLNPDITVVGVGVYNPFTYFRLSEDNQLDLSGIAAPIVTAINAHIASYKLKYDNFYYADVVGTETYPMNYDDRYFWEYFGLKVHPTIEGHQFMAQQILEALPEAPIKVSAPVVTAGNNAATGKVTLSWAPVDNAVKYEVYRALSENGLYIKMYTTDGTSYTNTSARAGYTYFYKVRAVAADGNKSEFSSIVSRTCDCAAPVVKAGNNASTGKVTLKWDAVSGAKEYVVYRANYSNGTYTKMFTTKNTTYTNTTSNAGYTYYYKVKAIASRTADADSAFSTMVSRTCDCAAPVVKIALNSDGNPRLTWNSVTGAAKYTIYRSTDGKNFSYYYSTTGKSFNNISATAGTTYYYKVMAISARTSYANSAYSNVVSITAK
;
A
#
# COMPACT_ATOMS: atom_id res chain seq x y z
N MET A 1 3.19 7.21 18.41
CA MET A 1 4.53 6.90 17.95
C MET A 1 5.61 7.69 18.70
N THR A 2 5.65 8.99 18.66
CA THR A 2 6.73 9.79 19.29
C THR A 2 6.85 9.65 20.82
N LEU A 3 5.78 9.32 21.55
CA LEU A 3 5.79 9.19 23.01
C LEU A 3 6.38 7.86 23.50
N CYS A 4 6.20 6.76 22.76
CA CYS A 4 6.75 5.44 23.11
C CYS A 4 8.27 5.39 22.88
N VAL A 5 8.78 6.00 21.80
CA VAL A 5 10.22 6.11 21.54
C VAL A 5 10.92 6.94 22.62
N VAL A 6 10.25 7.99 23.14
CA VAL A 6 10.79 8.82 24.23
C VAL A 6 10.83 8.05 25.56
N MET A 7 9.87 7.15 25.83
CA MET A 7 9.91 6.32 27.05
C MET A 7 10.99 5.23 26.99
N LEU A 8 11.23 4.60 25.83
CA LEU A 8 12.30 3.62 25.63
C LEU A 8 13.69 4.27 25.77
N LEU A 9 13.87 5.49 25.23
CA LEU A 9 15.11 6.26 25.38
C LEU A 9 15.36 6.70 26.84
N ALA A 10 14.30 6.92 27.62
CA ALA A 10 14.42 7.27 29.03
C ALA A 10 14.86 6.10 29.94
N LEU A 11 14.67 4.85 29.48
CA LEU A 11 15.07 3.63 30.20
C LEU A 11 16.46 3.12 29.80
N GLY A 12 17.15 3.79 28.86
CA GLY A 12 18.48 3.38 28.38
C GLY A 12 18.48 2.09 27.54
N VAL A 13 17.30 1.61 27.13
CA VAL A 13 17.17 0.47 26.21
C VAL A 13 17.46 1.00 24.80
N PRO A 14 18.46 0.46 24.06
CA PRO A 14 18.69 0.86 22.70
C PRO A 14 17.43 0.58 21.87
N ALA A 15 17.07 1.51 20.98
CA ALA A 15 15.97 1.29 20.06
C ALA A 15 16.33 0.09 19.17
N PHE A 16 15.51 -0.97 19.18
CA PHE A 16 15.68 -2.03 18.22
C PHE A 16 15.20 -1.59 16.83
N ALA A 17 15.78 -2.17 15.78
CA ALA A 17 15.52 -1.73 14.43
C ALA A 17 14.03 -1.93 14.07
N GLU A 18 13.36 -0.86 13.63
CA GLU A 18 12.01 -0.97 13.08
C GLU A 18 12.05 -1.92 11.86
N THR A 19 11.16 -2.89 11.83
CA THR A 19 11.09 -3.85 10.72
C THR A 19 10.63 -3.22 9.42
N GLY A 20 10.02 -2.03 9.50
CA GLY A 20 9.41 -1.34 8.37
C GLY A 20 8.15 -2.01 7.82
N LYS A 21 7.71 -3.10 8.46
CA LYS A 21 6.48 -3.82 8.08
C LYS A 21 5.23 -3.08 8.54
N ASN A 22 4.17 -3.20 7.73
CA ASN A 22 2.84 -2.81 8.13
C ASN A 22 2.13 -4.03 8.73
N TYR A 23 1.93 -4.02 10.06
CA TYR A 23 1.31 -5.13 10.77
C TYR A 23 -0.22 -5.04 10.76
N TYR A 24 -0.88 -6.20 10.96
CA TYR A 24 -2.30 -6.23 11.30
C TYR A 24 -2.55 -5.47 12.61
N ASP A 25 -3.73 -4.90 12.76
CA ASP A 25 -4.15 -4.14 13.95
C ASP A 25 -4.49 -5.10 15.10
N TYR A 26 -3.46 -5.78 15.65
CA TYR A 26 -3.60 -6.64 16.81
C TYR A 26 -3.94 -5.80 18.04
N LYS A 27 -5.08 -6.06 18.69
CA LYS A 27 -5.51 -5.32 19.90
C LYS A 27 -4.99 -5.95 21.17
N ASN A 28 -4.98 -7.28 21.24
CA ASN A 28 -4.56 -8.04 22.39
C ASN A 28 -3.49 -9.06 21.98
N TYR A 29 -2.31 -8.91 22.52
CA TYR A 29 -1.20 -9.84 22.35
C TYR A 29 -1.00 -10.65 23.62
N MET A 30 -1.17 -11.96 23.55
CA MET A 30 -0.92 -12.90 24.63
C MET A 30 0.45 -13.53 24.49
N CYS A 31 1.26 -13.51 25.56
CA CYS A 31 2.53 -14.20 25.64
C CYS A 31 2.44 -15.35 26.61
N VAL A 32 2.73 -16.57 26.16
CA VAL A 32 2.82 -17.79 26.98
C VAL A 32 4.21 -18.36 26.79
N GLY A 33 4.81 -18.81 27.87
CA GLY A 33 6.11 -19.46 27.82
C GLY A 33 6.74 -19.60 29.20
N ASP A 34 7.98 -20.00 29.16
CA ASP A 34 8.81 -20.29 30.35
C ASP A 34 9.48 -19.03 30.94
N SER A 35 10.57 -19.22 31.67
CA SER A 35 11.32 -18.13 32.27
C SER A 35 11.90 -17.13 31.28
N ILE A 36 12.25 -17.57 30.07
CA ILE A 36 12.73 -16.70 29.00
C ILE A 36 11.58 -15.75 28.57
N ALA A 37 10.42 -16.31 28.30
CA ALA A 37 9.23 -15.55 27.98
C ALA A 37 8.77 -14.64 29.14
N ALA A 38 9.01 -15.02 30.38
CA ALA A 38 8.70 -14.20 31.54
C ALA A 38 9.73 -13.07 31.79
N GLY A 39 10.84 -13.03 31.05
CA GLY A 39 11.91 -12.05 31.22
C GLY A 39 12.77 -12.27 32.47
N CYS A 40 12.90 -13.54 32.90
CA CYS A 40 13.73 -13.88 34.03
C CYS A 40 15.18 -13.43 33.81
N GLY A 41 15.79 -12.90 34.87
CA GLY A 41 17.17 -12.39 34.85
C GLY A 41 17.30 -10.93 34.38
N LEU A 42 16.27 -10.31 33.82
CA LEU A 42 16.29 -8.87 33.48
C LEU A 42 16.21 -8.02 34.78
N ALA A 43 16.99 -6.94 34.81
CA ALA A 43 16.95 -6.03 35.95
C ALA A 43 15.64 -5.23 35.98
N ARG A 44 15.09 -5.05 37.20
CA ARG A 44 13.85 -4.29 37.41
C ARG A 44 14.02 -2.78 37.16
N ASP A 45 15.27 -2.28 37.26
CA ASP A 45 15.60 -0.87 36.99
C ASP A 45 15.92 -0.58 35.50
N GLY A 46 15.80 -1.58 34.63
CA GLY A 46 16.05 -1.47 33.20
C GLY A 46 17.52 -1.31 32.81
N LYS A 47 18.44 -1.41 33.76
CA LYS A 47 19.89 -1.39 33.47
C LYS A 47 20.38 -2.77 33.06
N PRO A 48 21.47 -2.86 32.26
CA PRO A 48 22.11 -4.13 31.98
C PRO A 48 22.47 -4.78 33.31
N THR A 49 22.03 -6.03 33.53
CA THR A 49 22.47 -6.83 34.68
C THR A 49 23.91 -7.27 34.45
N ASN A 50 24.84 -6.38 34.70
CA ASN A 50 26.18 -6.82 35.03
C ASN A 50 26.04 -7.42 36.42
N PHE A 51 25.88 -8.75 36.50
CA PHE A 51 26.12 -9.45 37.75
C PHE A 51 27.58 -9.20 38.10
N ASP A 52 27.79 -8.14 38.87
CA ASP A 52 29.12 -7.87 39.41
C ASP A 52 29.54 -9.09 40.21
N GLN A 53 30.76 -9.57 39.94
CA GLN A 53 31.37 -10.76 40.53
C GLN A 53 31.48 -10.72 42.08
N THR A 54 30.95 -9.69 42.72
CA THR A 54 31.03 -9.41 44.13
C THR A 54 29.79 -9.86 44.94
N VAL A 55 28.78 -10.45 44.31
CA VAL A 55 27.63 -10.97 45.06
C VAL A 55 27.91 -12.40 45.50
N ASP A 56 28.61 -12.52 46.60
CA ASP A 56 28.97 -13.79 47.22
C ASP A 56 27.77 -14.60 47.78
N ASP A 57 26.56 -14.10 47.65
CA ASP A 57 25.39 -14.69 48.29
C ASP A 57 24.25 -14.85 47.28
N TYR A 58 24.11 -16.06 46.74
CA TYR A 58 23.04 -16.49 45.83
C TYR A 58 21.64 -16.16 46.39
N THR A 59 21.48 -16.26 47.73
CA THR A 59 20.21 -15.95 48.40
C THR A 59 19.85 -14.47 48.29
N LYS A 60 20.83 -13.55 48.19
CA LYS A 60 20.57 -12.12 48.06
C LYS A 60 20.08 -11.71 46.66
N VAL A 61 20.53 -12.41 45.61
CA VAL A 61 20.05 -12.13 44.25
C VAL A 61 18.54 -12.41 44.12
N TYR A 62 18.10 -13.50 44.73
CA TYR A 62 16.69 -13.90 44.72
C TYR A 62 15.85 -13.15 45.76
N SER A 63 16.42 -12.72 46.88
CA SER A 63 15.68 -12.06 47.96
C SER A 63 15.44 -10.56 47.80
N ASN A 64 16.16 -9.88 46.91
CA ASN A 64 16.21 -8.42 46.87
C ASN A 64 15.40 -7.73 45.75
N ASN A 65 14.55 -8.43 45.04
CA ASN A 65 13.73 -7.84 43.96
C ASN A 65 14.50 -7.09 42.85
N TYR A 66 15.82 -7.33 42.68
CA TYR A 66 16.63 -6.65 41.67
C TYR A 66 16.39 -7.16 40.26
N VAL A 67 15.93 -8.41 40.11
CA VAL A 67 15.67 -9.03 38.81
C VAL A 67 14.25 -9.59 38.74
N TYR A 68 13.74 -9.73 37.51
CA TYR A 68 12.51 -10.45 37.28
C TYR A 68 12.76 -11.95 37.40
N LEU A 69 11.99 -12.62 38.22
CA LEU A 69 12.07 -14.09 38.40
C LEU A 69 10.96 -14.81 37.58
N GLY A 70 9.98 -14.06 37.08
CA GLY A 70 8.93 -14.59 36.21
C GLY A 70 7.87 -15.45 36.90
N TYR A 71 7.72 -15.36 38.22
CA TYR A 71 6.71 -16.12 38.98
C TYR A 71 5.43 -15.33 39.25
N ASP A 72 5.48 -14.01 39.15
CA ASP A 72 4.41 -13.08 39.54
C ASP A 72 3.59 -12.53 38.35
N PHE A 73 3.84 -13.05 37.14
CA PHE A 73 3.24 -12.61 35.89
C PHE A 73 3.42 -11.10 35.57
N SER A 74 4.39 -10.46 36.23
CA SER A 74 4.73 -9.08 35.90
C SER A 74 5.44 -8.99 34.54
N ALA A 75 5.09 -7.97 33.76
CA ALA A 75 5.73 -7.74 32.47
C ALA A 75 7.06 -7.01 32.64
N ALA A 76 8.17 -7.65 32.28
CA ALA A 76 9.47 -7.00 32.23
C ALA A 76 9.57 -6.09 31.00
N PRO A 77 9.82 -4.77 31.13
CA PRO A 77 9.75 -3.83 29.99
C PRO A 77 10.75 -4.15 28.86
N ALA A 78 11.91 -4.73 29.19
CA ALA A 78 12.93 -5.09 28.22
C ALA A 78 12.79 -6.54 27.70
N ALA A 79 11.83 -7.31 28.18
CA ALA A 79 11.58 -8.65 27.66
C ALA A 79 10.94 -8.60 26.27
N TYR A 80 11.20 -9.60 25.45
CA TYR A 80 10.75 -9.62 24.06
C TYR A 80 9.23 -9.41 23.90
N HIS A 81 8.42 -9.94 24.81
CA HIS A 81 6.98 -9.79 24.77
C HIS A 81 6.53 -8.33 24.94
N SER A 82 7.18 -7.58 25.85
CA SER A 82 6.90 -6.15 26.02
C SER A 82 7.33 -5.34 24.80
N LEU A 83 8.47 -5.70 24.20
CA LEU A 83 8.98 -5.05 22.99
C LEU A 83 8.03 -5.30 21.81
N VAL A 84 7.57 -6.53 21.61
CA VAL A 84 6.59 -6.89 20.55
C VAL A 84 5.27 -6.17 20.78
N ALA A 85 4.73 -6.17 22.00
CA ALA A 85 3.48 -5.46 22.32
C ALA A 85 3.57 -3.95 22.01
N ASN A 86 4.69 -3.33 22.38
CA ASN A 86 4.92 -1.89 22.13
C ASN A 86 4.99 -1.57 20.63
N GLU A 87 5.70 -2.38 19.85
CA GLU A 87 5.82 -2.19 18.41
C GLU A 87 4.47 -2.33 17.70
N LEU A 88 3.67 -3.32 18.11
CA LEU A 88 2.33 -3.55 17.55
C LEU A 88 1.27 -2.57 18.10
N GLY A 89 1.57 -1.81 19.15
CA GLY A 89 0.58 -1.00 19.87
C GLY A 89 -0.52 -1.84 20.53
N ALA A 90 -0.23 -3.10 20.85
CA ALA A 90 -1.18 -4.06 21.39
C ALA A 90 -1.21 -4.05 22.92
N ASN A 91 -2.36 -4.38 23.49
CA ASN A 91 -2.49 -4.65 24.92
C ASN A 91 -1.85 -6.01 25.25
N LEU A 92 -0.82 -6.01 26.12
CA LEU A 92 -0.11 -7.23 26.49
C LEU A 92 -0.90 -8.03 27.55
N LEU A 93 -1.24 -9.27 27.20
CA LEU A 93 -1.75 -10.27 28.12
C LEU A 93 -0.58 -11.18 28.55
N GLN A 94 0.17 -10.75 29.57
CA GLN A 94 1.31 -11.50 30.06
C GLN A 94 0.86 -12.76 30.81
N CYS A 95 1.20 -13.93 30.27
CA CYS A 95 0.83 -15.25 30.78
C CYS A 95 2.05 -16.20 30.85
N ALA A 96 3.25 -15.71 30.53
CA ALA A 96 4.47 -16.49 30.67
C ALA A 96 4.88 -16.58 32.14
N ARG A 97 5.43 -17.74 32.52
CA ARG A 97 5.84 -18.04 33.89
C ARG A 97 7.10 -18.89 33.89
N SER A 98 8.04 -18.57 34.78
CA SER A 98 9.25 -19.39 34.97
C SER A 98 8.89 -20.85 35.18
N ALA A 99 9.67 -21.72 34.55
CA ALA A 99 9.52 -23.17 34.54
C ALA A 99 8.26 -23.74 33.88
N LEU A 100 7.44 -22.94 33.22
CA LEU A 100 6.31 -23.46 32.45
C LEU A 100 6.80 -24.37 31.32
N ARG A 101 6.17 -25.53 31.17
CA ARG A 101 6.40 -26.52 30.12
C ARG A 101 5.13 -26.70 29.28
N ALA A 102 5.26 -27.37 28.16
CA ALA A 102 4.11 -27.71 27.31
C ALA A 102 3.07 -28.56 28.06
N VAL A 103 3.50 -29.41 28.98
CA VAL A 103 2.60 -30.28 29.78
C VAL A 103 1.72 -29.48 30.74
N GLU A 104 2.26 -28.48 31.48
CA GLU A 104 1.44 -27.62 32.32
C GLU A 104 0.53 -26.72 31.49
N PHE A 105 1.01 -26.20 30.38
CA PHE A 105 0.17 -25.40 29.49
C PHE A 105 -0.98 -26.23 28.89
N ARG A 106 -0.70 -27.47 28.47
CA ARG A 106 -1.72 -28.44 28.07
C ARG A 106 -2.76 -28.60 29.18
N TYR A 107 -2.31 -28.85 30.41
CA TYR A 107 -3.20 -28.99 31.56
C TYR A 107 -4.14 -27.78 31.74
N PHE A 108 -3.60 -26.57 31.68
CA PHE A 108 -4.40 -25.35 31.81
C PHE A 108 -5.47 -25.22 30.72
N LEU A 109 -5.24 -25.77 29.54
CA LEU A 109 -6.18 -25.74 28.43
C LEU A 109 -7.25 -26.83 28.52
N GLU A 110 -6.87 -28.05 28.90
CA GLU A 110 -7.78 -29.20 29.01
C GLU A 110 -8.55 -29.23 30.34
N GLY A 111 -8.00 -28.63 31.38
CA GLY A 111 -8.59 -28.63 32.72
C GLY A 111 -8.55 -29.99 33.41
N THR A 112 -7.66 -30.91 32.98
CA THR A 112 -7.60 -32.27 33.48
C THR A 112 -6.17 -32.69 33.76
N TYR A 113 -5.94 -33.17 34.99
CA TYR A 113 -4.66 -33.76 35.44
C TYR A 113 -4.56 -35.29 35.18
N ASN A 114 -5.54 -35.90 34.56
CA ASN A 114 -5.73 -37.34 34.58
C ASN A 114 -4.65 -38.17 33.89
N ASP A 115 -3.78 -37.55 33.09
CA ASP A 115 -2.67 -38.19 32.39
C ASP A 115 -1.30 -37.70 32.90
N TYR A 116 -1.27 -37.08 34.07
CA TYR A 116 -0.04 -36.59 34.67
C TYR A 116 0.72 -37.75 35.26
N ASP A 117 1.70 -38.27 34.53
CA ASP A 117 2.65 -39.24 35.07
C ASP A 117 3.50 -38.50 36.12
N GLU A 118 3.37 -38.92 37.40
CA GLU A 118 4.16 -38.36 38.50
C GLU A 118 5.67 -38.45 38.23
N SER A 119 6.13 -39.37 37.37
CA SER A 119 7.50 -39.43 36.91
C SER A 119 7.90 -38.26 36.00
N CYS A 120 6.96 -37.56 35.40
CA CYS A 120 7.16 -36.34 34.61
C CYS A 120 7.15 -35.09 35.47
N ILE A 121 6.68 -35.18 36.72
CA ILE A 121 6.73 -34.07 37.67
C ILE A 121 8.20 -33.84 38.04
N TRP A 122 8.67 -32.66 37.76
CA TRP A 122 9.79 -32.08 38.49
C TRP A 122 9.50 -32.30 39.96
N GLY A 123 10.08 -33.34 40.53
CA GLY A 123 9.84 -33.61 41.94
C GLY A 123 10.04 -32.34 42.73
N ASN A 124 8.97 -31.79 43.21
CA ASN A 124 8.78 -30.86 44.32
C ASN A 124 9.83 -29.76 44.58
N ILE A 125 10.58 -29.28 43.55
CA ILE A 125 11.64 -28.30 43.82
C ILE A 125 11.40 -27.00 43.06
N TYR A 126 10.43 -26.28 43.55
CA TYR A 126 10.47 -24.82 43.54
C TYR A 126 10.88 -24.39 44.96
N TYR A 127 11.83 -23.47 45.06
CA TYR A 127 12.20 -22.85 46.33
C TYR A 127 11.44 -21.53 46.46
N ASP A 128 10.85 -21.32 47.63
CA ASP A 128 10.36 -20.00 48.01
C ASP A 128 11.54 -19.07 48.34
N SER A 129 11.23 -17.79 48.56
CA SER A 129 12.21 -16.77 48.96
C SER A 129 12.98 -17.09 50.22
N ASP A 130 12.53 -18.08 51.00
CA ASP A 130 13.08 -18.49 52.26
C ASP A 130 13.88 -19.78 52.17
N GLY A 131 14.07 -20.33 50.96
CA GLY A 131 14.85 -21.55 50.71
C GLY A 131 14.09 -22.83 50.98
N ASN A 132 12.80 -22.78 51.26
CA ASN A 132 11.96 -23.96 51.45
C ASN A 132 11.47 -24.48 50.09
N GLY A 133 11.60 -25.79 49.87
CA GLY A 133 11.12 -26.40 48.62
C GLY A 133 9.62 -26.16 48.40
N PHE A 134 9.25 -25.61 47.26
CA PHE A 134 7.85 -25.52 46.88
C PHE A 134 7.29 -26.91 46.59
N THR A 135 6.17 -27.21 47.20
CA THR A 135 5.17 -28.02 46.50
C THR A 135 4.82 -27.29 45.22
N LEU A 136 4.59 -28.02 44.11
CA LEU A 136 4.04 -27.46 42.89
C LEU A 136 2.96 -26.44 43.29
N PRO A 137 3.01 -25.18 42.82
CA PRO A 137 1.93 -24.26 43.11
C PRO A 137 0.65 -24.96 42.71
N ASP A 138 -0.39 -24.76 43.50
CA ASP A 138 -1.72 -25.24 43.17
C ASP A 138 -2.06 -24.74 41.73
N LEU A 139 -1.94 -25.67 40.78
CA LEU A 139 -2.12 -25.32 39.37
C LEU A 139 -3.54 -24.87 39.09
N ASP A 140 -4.50 -25.31 39.89
CA ASP A 140 -5.86 -24.84 39.85
C ASP A 140 -5.93 -23.36 40.29
N ALA A 141 -5.19 -22.99 41.35
CA ALA A 141 -5.09 -21.60 41.77
C ALA A 141 -4.40 -20.71 40.70
N VAL A 142 -3.31 -21.22 40.07
CA VAL A 142 -2.65 -20.52 38.95
C VAL A 142 -3.59 -20.35 37.77
N ASN A 143 -4.31 -21.39 37.38
CA ASN A 143 -5.27 -21.33 36.28
C ASN A 143 -6.46 -20.39 36.62
N ALA A 144 -6.96 -20.41 37.84
CA ALA A 144 -7.99 -19.49 38.31
C ALA A 144 -7.52 -18.02 38.26
N TYR A 145 -6.25 -17.76 38.53
CA TYR A 145 -5.66 -16.42 38.46
C TYR A 145 -5.41 -15.96 37.03
N VAL A 146 -4.77 -16.79 36.18
CA VAL A 146 -4.41 -16.43 34.80
C VAL A 146 -5.59 -16.61 33.86
N ASN A 147 -6.37 -17.68 34.04
CA ASN A 147 -7.48 -18.08 33.17
C ASN A 147 -7.06 -18.13 31.68
N TYR A 148 -6.11 -19.00 31.35
CA TYR A 148 -5.56 -19.16 30.01
C TYR A 148 -6.63 -19.33 28.92
N PRO A 149 -7.68 -20.17 29.08
CA PRO A 149 -8.70 -20.34 28.05
C PRO A 149 -9.44 -19.03 27.71
N GLU A 150 -9.77 -18.22 28.70
CA GLU A 150 -10.50 -16.96 28.47
C GLU A 150 -9.59 -15.90 27.84
N LYS A 151 -8.31 -15.87 28.19
CA LYS A 151 -7.34 -14.97 27.54
C LYS A 151 -7.06 -15.33 26.09
N ILE A 152 -6.99 -16.63 25.75
CA ILE A 152 -6.87 -17.08 24.36
C ILE A 152 -8.08 -16.64 23.52
N LYS A 153 -9.30 -16.72 24.05
CA LYS A 153 -10.49 -16.23 23.37
C LYS A 153 -10.47 -14.72 23.09
N GLN A 154 -9.77 -13.95 23.91
CA GLN A 154 -9.63 -12.49 23.79
C GLN A 154 -8.43 -12.05 22.96
N ALA A 155 -7.45 -12.92 22.75
CA ALA A 155 -6.21 -12.59 22.06
C ALA A 155 -6.40 -12.61 20.54
N ASP A 156 -5.82 -11.64 19.85
CA ASP A 156 -5.69 -11.61 18.40
C ASP A 156 -4.38 -12.25 17.95
N LEU A 157 -3.36 -12.18 18.82
CA LEU A 157 -2.02 -12.71 18.62
C LEU A 157 -1.58 -13.47 19.87
N LEU A 158 -0.99 -14.64 19.70
CA LEU A 158 -0.41 -15.47 20.75
C LEU A 158 1.02 -15.88 20.39
N SER A 159 2.00 -15.58 21.22
CA SER A 159 3.33 -16.20 21.15
C SER A 159 3.46 -17.33 22.16
N ILE A 160 4.02 -18.47 21.74
CA ILE A 160 4.25 -19.64 22.58
C ILE A 160 5.74 -19.97 22.57
N ASN A 161 6.40 -19.82 23.73
CA ASN A 161 7.80 -20.13 23.93
C ASN A 161 7.97 -21.19 25.04
N VAL A 162 7.79 -22.45 24.68
CA VAL A 162 7.98 -23.62 25.55
C VAL A 162 8.86 -24.64 24.82
N GLY A 163 9.45 -25.58 25.58
CA GLY A 163 10.28 -26.62 25.02
C GLY A 163 11.66 -26.69 25.69
N SER A 164 12.24 -25.56 26.06
CA SER A 164 13.53 -25.52 26.77
C SER A 164 13.47 -26.24 28.12
N ASN A 165 12.49 -25.92 28.94
CA ASN A 165 12.27 -26.59 30.22
C ASN A 165 11.73 -28.01 30.06
N ASP A 166 10.92 -28.27 29.04
CA ASP A 166 10.41 -29.62 28.73
C ASP A 166 11.56 -30.63 28.55
N VAL A 167 12.66 -30.21 27.93
CA VAL A 167 13.73 -31.11 27.54
C VAL A 167 14.98 -30.93 28.40
N PHE A 168 15.56 -29.73 28.42
CA PHE A 168 16.89 -29.56 29.02
C PHE A 168 16.85 -29.57 30.54
N SER A 169 16.02 -28.74 31.13
CA SER A 169 15.92 -28.67 32.57
C SER A 169 15.39 -29.99 33.15
N PHE A 170 14.40 -30.60 32.48
CA PHE A 170 13.87 -31.90 32.84
C PHE A 170 14.98 -32.99 32.80
N ALA A 171 15.72 -33.09 31.69
CA ALA A 171 16.74 -34.11 31.53
C ALA A 171 17.86 -34.01 32.59
N LEU A 172 18.34 -32.76 32.85
CA LEU A 172 19.36 -32.55 33.87
C LEU A 172 18.90 -33.02 35.25
N ASN A 173 17.68 -32.72 35.64
CA ASN A 173 17.12 -33.10 36.93
C ASN A 173 16.91 -34.61 37.05
N VAL A 174 16.31 -35.24 36.05
CA VAL A 174 16.06 -36.68 36.02
C VAL A 174 17.38 -37.45 36.09
N VAL A 175 18.36 -37.09 35.26
CA VAL A 175 19.67 -37.73 35.25
C VAL A 175 20.37 -37.60 36.59
N LEU A 176 20.34 -36.40 37.18
CA LEU A 176 20.95 -36.15 38.50
C LEU A 176 20.34 -37.05 39.58
N ARG A 177 19.01 -37.13 39.63
CA ARG A 177 18.30 -37.95 40.62
C ARG A 177 18.51 -39.44 40.41
N GLU A 178 18.39 -39.92 39.18
CA GLU A 178 18.59 -41.35 38.89
C GLU A 178 19.99 -41.82 39.16
N LEU A 179 21.02 -41.02 38.83
CA LEU A 179 22.43 -41.40 39.04
C LEU A 179 22.91 -41.24 40.49
N THR A 180 22.19 -40.48 41.31
CA THR A 180 22.49 -40.34 42.74
C THR A 180 21.55 -41.14 43.63
N LYS A 181 20.56 -41.85 43.08
CA LYS A 181 19.61 -42.67 43.81
C LYS A 181 20.27 -43.97 44.26
N ASP A 182 20.06 -44.33 45.51
CA ASP A 182 20.45 -45.63 46.09
C ASP A 182 21.91 -46.07 45.81
N THR A 183 22.79 -45.07 45.69
CA THR A 183 24.22 -45.36 45.44
C THR A 183 25.00 -45.62 46.70
N SER A 184 25.94 -46.54 46.61
CA SER A 184 26.93 -46.77 47.68
C SER A 184 28.19 -45.91 47.58
N ASP A 185 28.28 -45.11 46.50
CA ASP A 185 29.40 -44.21 46.26
C ASP A 185 29.26 -42.94 47.13
N PRO A 186 30.26 -42.67 47.99
CA PRO A 186 30.22 -41.53 48.90
C PRO A 186 30.13 -40.18 48.20
N THR A 187 30.71 -40.04 46.99
CA THR A 187 30.73 -38.82 46.23
C THR A 187 29.31 -38.52 45.64
N LEU A 188 28.68 -39.54 45.10
CA LEU A 188 27.32 -39.42 44.57
C LEU A 188 26.30 -39.17 45.70
N ASN A 189 26.46 -39.79 46.85
CA ASN A 189 25.65 -39.50 48.05
C ASN A 189 25.81 -38.05 48.52
N ALA A 190 27.04 -37.52 48.55
CA ALA A 190 27.26 -36.11 48.87
C ALA A 190 26.61 -35.13 47.88
N ILE A 191 26.55 -35.49 46.60
CA ILE A 191 25.85 -34.71 45.58
C ILE A 191 24.34 -34.74 45.81
N LYS A 192 23.78 -35.90 46.11
CA LYS A 192 22.38 -36.06 46.49
C LYS A 192 22.03 -35.21 47.71
N ASP A 193 22.81 -35.30 48.79
CA ASP A 193 22.60 -34.51 49.99
C ASP A 193 22.70 -33.01 49.73
N PHE A 194 23.62 -32.60 48.85
CA PHE A 194 23.74 -31.21 48.42
C PHE A 194 22.47 -30.77 47.66
N LEU A 195 22.00 -31.59 46.71
CA LEU A 195 20.78 -31.31 45.95
C LEU A 195 19.56 -31.19 46.88
N ASP A 196 19.37 -32.19 47.76
CA ASP A 196 18.23 -32.23 48.68
C ASP A 196 18.25 -31.06 49.69
N LYS A 197 19.44 -30.57 50.05
CA LYS A 197 19.60 -29.43 50.95
C LYS A 197 19.45 -28.09 50.29
N THR A 198 19.94 -27.93 49.06
CA THR A 198 20.03 -26.63 48.39
C THR A 198 19.03 -26.46 47.25
N GLY A 199 18.57 -27.58 46.65
CA GLY A 199 17.79 -27.61 45.42
C GLY A 199 18.48 -27.05 44.19
N ASN A 200 19.74 -26.67 44.32
CA ASN A 200 20.48 -26.12 43.19
C ASN A 200 20.87 -27.21 42.19
N VAL A 201 19.97 -27.52 41.27
CA VAL A 201 20.13 -28.53 40.21
C VAL A 201 21.37 -28.27 39.38
N GLY A 202 21.62 -27.00 39.00
CA GLY A 202 22.78 -26.63 38.19
C GLY A 202 24.09 -26.95 38.90
N ALA A 203 24.28 -26.46 40.13
CA ALA A 203 25.48 -26.74 40.91
C ALA A 203 25.66 -28.24 41.24
N ALA A 204 24.56 -28.95 41.55
CA ALA A 204 24.59 -30.40 41.77
C ALA A 204 25.00 -31.16 40.49
N PHE A 205 24.49 -30.74 39.31
CA PHE A 205 24.86 -31.36 38.03
C PHE A 205 26.33 -31.09 37.67
N GLY A 206 26.86 -29.89 37.96
CA GLY A 206 28.28 -29.60 37.82
C GLY A 206 29.13 -30.56 38.63
N LYS A 207 28.80 -30.78 39.92
CA LYS A 207 29.46 -31.75 40.79
C LYS A 207 29.34 -33.19 40.27
N LEU A 208 28.21 -33.55 39.67
CA LEU A 208 28.01 -34.87 39.04
C LEU A 208 28.96 -35.07 37.84
N ILE A 209 29.14 -34.06 37.01
CA ILE A 209 30.08 -34.12 35.88
C ILE A 209 31.50 -34.33 36.38
N GLU A 210 31.96 -33.53 37.38
CA GLU A 210 33.28 -33.68 37.98
C GLU A 210 33.50 -35.08 38.57
N ALA A 211 32.51 -35.64 39.27
CA ALA A 211 32.54 -36.98 39.80
C ALA A 211 32.68 -38.04 38.69
N TYR A 212 31.85 -37.99 37.66
CA TYR A 212 31.90 -38.94 36.54
C TYR A 212 33.18 -38.82 35.71
N GLN A 213 33.74 -37.61 35.59
CA GLN A 213 35.02 -37.37 34.96
C GLN A 213 36.16 -38.03 35.80
N SER A 214 36.17 -37.84 37.12
CA SER A 214 37.15 -38.44 38.00
C SER A 214 37.08 -39.97 38.02
N MET A 215 35.91 -40.54 37.85
CA MET A 215 35.67 -41.98 37.72
C MET A 215 36.01 -42.55 36.33
N GLY A 216 36.32 -41.70 35.32
CA GLY A 216 36.51 -42.12 33.93
C GLY A 216 35.22 -42.59 33.24
N LYS A 217 34.03 -42.19 33.72
CA LYS A 217 32.69 -42.62 33.27
C LYS A 217 31.89 -41.53 32.56
N ILE A 218 32.54 -40.54 32.01
CA ILE A 218 31.83 -39.40 31.36
C ILE A 218 30.97 -39.87 30.17
N ALA A 219 31.39 -40.91 29.45
CA ALA A 219 30.63 -41.48 28.34
C ALA A 219 29.30 -42.10 28.81
N ASP A 220 29.25 -42.67 29.99
CA ASP A 220 28.03 -43.24 30.59
C ASP A 220 27.05 -42.09 30.92
N LEU A 221 27.53 -40.98 31.50
CA LEU A 221 26.74 -39.80 31.78
C LEU A 221 26.15 -39.19 30.48
N VAL A 222 26.99 -39.06 29.45
CA VAL A 222 26.55 -38.57 28.11
C VAL A 222 25.44 -39.44 27.53
N SER A 223 25.59 -40.77 27.61
CA SER A 223 24.61 -41.72 27.10
C SER A 223 23.26 -41.57 27.81
N VAL A 224 23.27 -41.55 29.15
CA VAL A 224 22.05 -41.39 29.95
C VAL A 224 21.40 -40.05 29.74
N LEU A 225 22.18 -38.98 29.65
CA LEU A 225 21.68 -37.65 29.37
C LEU A 225 20.99 -37.56 27.98
N THR A 226 21.67 -38.10 26.96
CA THR A 226 21.13 -38.11 25.58
C THR A 226 19.84 -38.92 25.49
N GLU A 227 19.78 -40.10 26.10
CA GLU A 227 18.56 -40.90 26.13
C GLU A 227 17.43 -40.18 26.85
N THR A 228 17.71 -39.53 27.97
CA THR A 228 16.71 -38.78 28.74
C THR A 228 16.19 -37.59 27.98
N MET A 229 17.08 -36.82 27.30
CA MET A 229 16.66 -35.71 26.42
C MET A 229 15.75 -36.19 25.27
N ASN A 230 16.04 -37.32 24.64
CA ASN A 230 15.19 -37.87 23.59
C ASN A 230 13.82 -38.30 24.12
N LYS A 231 13.74 -38.90 25.31
CA LYS A 231 12.45 -39.22 25.94
C LYS A 231 11.65 -37.95 26.24
N ALA A 232 12.29 -36.94 26.78
CA ALA A 232 11.69 -35.65 27.08
C ALA A 232 11.21 -34.95 25.82
N TYR A 233 11.97 -34.97 24.72
CA TYR A 233 11.57 -34.45 23.43
C TYR A 233 10.29 -35.14 22.90
N ASN A 234 10.23 -36.47 22.99
CA ASN A 234 9.02 -37.20 22.56
C ASN A 234 7.78 -36.79 23.36
N GLN A 235 7.91 -36.59 24.68
CA GLN A 235 6.81 -36.09 25.50
C GLN A 235 6.43 -34.66 25.16
N PHE A 236 7.41 -33.79 24.94
CA PHE A 236 7.17 -32.42 24.45
C PHE A 236 6.32 -32.43 23.18
N THR A 237 6.66 -33.23 22.17
CA THR A 237 5.93 -33.27 20.90
C THR A 237 4.47 -33.67 21.09
N VAL A 238 4.17 -34.62 21.94
CA VAL A 238 2.80 -35.03 22.28
C VAL A 238 2.03 -33.91 22.96
N ASN A 239 2.64 -33.27 23.97
CA ASN A 239 1.99 -32.20 24.71
C ASN A 239 1.75 -30.98 23.83
N TYR A 240 2.72 -30.60 23.00
CA TYR A 240 2.61 -29.45 22.10
C TYR A 240 1.50 -29.65 21.03
N GLU A 241 1.33 -30.87 20.54
CA GLU A 241 0.22 -31.21 19.61
C GLU A 241 -1.14 -30.93 20.25
N VAL A 242 -1.31 -31.31 21.54
CA VAL A 242 -2.57 -31.06 22.26
C VAL A 242 -2.76 -29.58 22.53
N VAL A 243 -1.70 -28.88 22.95
CA VAL A 243 -1.74 -27.42 23.14
C VAL A 243 -2.24 -26.72 21.88
N MET A 244 -1.67 -27.04 20.72
CA MET A 244 -2.07 -26.41 19.47
C MET A 244 -3.53 -26.69 19.09
N LYS A 245 -3.99 -27.94 19.32
CA LYS A 245 -5.41 -28.28 19.09
C LYS A 245 -6.36 -27.49 19.98
N GLU A 246 -6.06 -27.39 21.27
CA GLU A 246 -6.93 -26.69 22.22
C GLU A 246 -6.90 -25.17 21.99
N VAL A 247 -5.73 -24.57 21.65
CA VAL A 247 -5.64 -23.16 21.27
C VAL A 247 -6.56 -22.84 20.12
N TYR A 248 -6.47 -23.56 19.00
CA TYR A 248 -7.31 -23.32 17.81
C TYR A 248 -8.77 -23.72 17.99
N LYS A 249 -9.07 -24.63 18.91
CA LYS A 249 -10.45 -24.93 19.31
C LYS A 249 -11.07 -23.77 20.10
N LEU A 250 -10.31 -23.11 20.96
CA LEU A 250 -10.77 -21.98 21.76
C LEU A 250 -10.90 -20.69 20.93
N ASN A 251 -9.98 -20.47 19.98
CA ASN A 251 -9.97 -19.30 19.10
C ASN A 251 -9.43 -19.69 17.70
N PRO A 252 -10.30 -20.05 16.75
CA PRO A 252 -9.89 -20.48 15.42
C PRO A 252 -9.19 -19.40 14.58
N ASP A 253 -9.45 -18.13 14.88
CA ASP A 253 -8.96 -16.98 14.11
C ASP A 253 -7.67 -16.38 14.69
N ILE A 254 -7.19 -16.89 15.83
CA ILE A 254 -6.01 -16.36 16.50
C ILE A 254 -4.75 -16.55 15.63
N THR A 255 -3.95 -15.48 15.50
CA THR A 255 -2.60 -15.60 14.95
C THR A 255 -1.68 -16.19 16.02
N VAL A 256 -0.99 -17.29 15.72
CA VAL A 256 -0.05 -17.93 16.64
C VAL A 256 1.36 -17.82 16.09
N VAL A 257 2.31 -17.40 16.95
CA VAL A 257 3.74 -17.46 16.68
C VAL A 257 4.36 -18.51 17.63
N GLY A 258 4.73 -19.65 17.07
CA GLY A 258 5.57 -20.61 17.76
C GLY A 258 7.00 -20.06 17.82
N VAL A 259 7.47 -19.74 19.01
CA VAL A 259 8.83 -19.24 19.23
C VAL A 259 9.74 -20.43 19.45
N GLY A 260 10.80 -20.50 18.65
CA GLY A 260 11.79 -21.56 18.76
C GLY A 260 12.55 -21.53 20.09
N VAL A 261 13.44 -22.47 20.26
CA VAL A 261 14.40 -22.52 21.37
C VAL A 261 15.82 -22.35 20.82
N TYR A 262 16.67 -21.72 21.58
CA TYR A 262 18.10 -21.66 21.29
C TYR A 262 18.87 -22.67 22.18
N ASN A 263 20.14 -22.90 21.86
CA ASN A 263 20.98 -23.84 22.63
C ASN A 263 21.52 -23.14 23.87
N PRO A 264 21.03 -23.47 25.07
CA PRO A 264 21.46 -22.81 26.30
C PRO A 264 22.90 -23.15 26.70
N PHE A 265 23.53 -24.14 26.07
CA PHE A 265 24.87 -24.62 26.39
C PHE A 265 25.94 -24.17 25.39
N THR A 266 25.62 -23.28 24.43
CA THR A 266 26.54 -22.87 23.35
C THR A 266 27.90 -22.37 23.86
N TYR A 267 27.91 -21.65 24.98
CA TYR A 267 29.13 -21.11 25.57
C TYR A 267 29.57 -21.87 26.84
N PHE A 268 28.95 -23.02 27.06
CA PHE A 268 29.26 -23.81 28.22
C PHE A 268 30.62 -24.53 28.08
N ARG A 269 31.56 -24.25 28.98
CA ARG A 269 32.86 -24.94 29.10
C ARG A 269 33.17 -25.17 30.56
N LEU A 270 33.45 -26.41 30.95
CA LEU A 270 33.78 -26.76 32.33
C LEU A 270 35.23 -26.41 32.70
N SER A 271 36.16 -26.51 31.75
CA SER A 271 37.56 -26.12 31.84
C SER A 271 38.25 -26.31 30.50
N GLU A 272 39.49 -25.81 30.31
CA GLU A 272 40.28 -26.02 29.08
C GLU A 272 40.51 -27.49 28.74
N ASP A 273 40.52 -28.36 29.75
CA ASP A 273 40.76 -29.80 29.61
C ASP A 273 39.48 -30.65 29.57
N ASN A 274 38.29 -30.05 29.55
CA ASN A 274 37.03 -30.76 29.69
C ASN A 274 36.50 -31.33 28.38
N GLN A 275 36.25 -32.65 28.36
CA GLN A 275 35.80 -33.40 27.18
C GLN A 275 34.27 -33.45 27.04
N LEU A 276 33.49 -32.82 27.93
CA LEU A 276 32.03 -32.83 27.85
C LEU A 276 31.52 -31.65 27.02
N ASP A 277 31.13 -31.91 25.77
CA ASP A 277 30.49 -30.96 24.90
C ASP A 277 28.96 -31.03 25.06
N LEU A 278 28.42 -30.32 26.06
CA LEU A 278 26.98 -30.22 26.26
C LEU A 278 26.29 -29.49 25.10
N SER A 279 26.96 -28.54 24.46
CA SER A 279 26.42 -27.84 23.31
C SER A 279 26.21 -28.80 22.15
N GLY A 280 27.19 -29.64 21.84
CA GLY A 280 27.10 -30.66 20.81
C GLY A 280 26.01 -31.71 21.10
N ILE A 281 25.79 -32.05 22.37
CA ILE A 281 24.74 -32.98 22.80
C ILE A 281 23.36 -32.34 22.63
N ALA A 282 23.21 -31.06 22.96
CA ALA A 282 21.93 -30.33 22.89
C ALA A 282 21.54 -29.91 21.49
N ALA A 283 22.49 -29.61 20.60
CA ALA A 283 22.23 -29.04 19.28
C ALA A 283 21.28 -29.88 18.41
N PRO A 284 21.37 -31.22 18.31
CA PRO A 284 20.41 -32.02 17.56
C PRO A 284 18.99 -31.93 18.13
N ILE A 285 18.86 -31.84 19.45
CA ILE A 285 17.56 -31.73 20.13
C ILE A 285 16.95 -30.35 19.92
N VAL A 286 17.73 -29.27 20.01
CA VAL A 286 17.27 -27.92 19.63
C VAL A 286 16.73 -27.92 18.22
N THR A 287 17.46 -28.50 17.26
CA THR A 287 17.04 -28.61 15.88
C THR A 287 15.72 -29.37 15.75
N ALA A 288 15.57 -30.48 16.49
CA ALA A 288 14.34 -31.28 16.45
C ALA A 288 13.15 -30.55 17.06
N ILE A 289 13.32 -29.86 18.20
CA ILE A 289 12.25 -29.02 18.81
C ILE A 289 11.81 -27.95 17.81
N ASN A 290 12.75 -27.20 17.26
CA ASN A 290 12.47 -26.11 16.34
C ASN A 290 11.78 -26.60 15.05
N ALA A 291 12.23 -27.72 14.49
CA ALA A 291 11.57 -28.34 13.34
C ALA A 291 10.13 -28.79 13.66
N HIS A 292 9.91 -29.35 14.86
CA HIS A 292 8.58 -29.74 15.30
C HIS A 292 7.65 -28.53 15.43
N ILE A 293 8.07 -27.46 16.12
CA ILE A 293 7.30 -26.22 16.24
C ILE A 293 7.01 -25.64 14.84
N ALA A 294 8.01 -25.50 13.99
CA ALA A 294 7.88 -24.96 12.64
C ALA A 294 6.91 -25.76 11.76
N SER A 295 6.75 -27.07 12.01
CA SER A 295 5.87 -27.95 11.24
C SER A 295 4.39 -27.56 11.30
N TYR A 296 3.97 -26.85 12.34
CA TYR A 296 2.59 -26.39 12.50
C TYR A 296 2.15 -25.37 11.47
N LYS A 297 3.09 -24.68 10.84
CA LYS A 297 2.84 -23.83 9.66
C LYS A 297 2.17 -24.60 8.51
N LEU A 298 2.36 -25.92 8.43
CA LEU A 298 1.72 -26.78 7.42
C LEU A 298 0.31 -27.26 7.84
N LYS A 299 -0.06 -27.07 9.11
CA LYS A 299 -1.35 -27.52 9.66
C LYS A 299 -2.36 -26.37 9.83
N TYR A 300 -1.88 -25.15 10.06
CA TYR A 300 -2.70 -23.97 10.35
C TYR A 300 -2.20 -22.75 9.57
N ASP A 301 -3.08 -22.14 8.78
CA ASP A 301 -2.76 -21.01 7.90
C ASP A 301 -2.32 -19.74 8.67
N ASN A 302 -2.79 -19.59 9.90
CA ASN A 302 -2.49 -18.48 10.80
C ASN A 302 -1.44 -18.83 11.87
N PHE A 303 -0.64 -19.89 11.65
CA PHE A 303 0.53 -20.22 12.45
C PHE A 303 1.80 -19.73 11.76
N TYR A 304 2.66 -19.08 12.53
CA TYR A 304 3.96 -18.58 12.10
C TYR A 304 5.04 -19.12 13.04
N TYR A 305 6.28 -19.20 12.56
CA TYR A 305 7.40 -19.67 13.34
C TYR A 305 8.47 -18.59 13.42
N ALA A 306 8.89 -18.22 14.62
CA ALA A 306 10.00 -17.32 14.89
C ALA A 306 11.25 -18.14 15.24
N ASP A 307 12.27 -18.06 14.38
CA ASP A 307 13.56 -18.70 14.63
C ASP A 307 14.41 -17.81 15.53
N VAL A 308 14.65 -18.27 16.75
CA VAL A 308 15.43 -17.54 17.74
C VAL A 308 16.84 -18.13 17.95
N VAL A 309 17.25 -19.05 17.09
CA VAL A 309 18.66 -19.52 17.05
C VAL A 309 19.54 -18.32 16.73
N GLY A 310 20.57 -18.11 17.55
CA GLY A 310 21.37 -16.88 17.51
C GLY A 310 21.20 -16.02 18.78
N THR A 311 20.10 -16.21 19.55
CA THR A 311 19.91 -15.53 20.84
C THR A 311 21.09 -15.81 21.79
N GLU A 312 21.66 -16.99 21.73
CA GLU A 312 22.85 -17.41 22.47
C GLU A 312 24.11 -16.59 22.17
N THR A 313 24.14 -15.85 21.06
CA THR A 313 25.28 -14.97 20.71
C THR A 313 25.28 -13.66 21.52
N TYR A 314 24.21 -13.41 22.27
CA TYR A 314 24.07 -12.30 23.21
C TYR A 314 24.18 -12.77 24.65
N PRO A 315 25.36 -13.29 25.08
CA PRO A 315 25.49 -13.93 26.39
C PRO A 315 25.50 -12.89 27.51
N MET A 316 24.91 -13.26 28.65
CA MET A 316 25.33 -12.64 29.89
C MET A 316 26.84 -12.90 30.10
N ASN A 317 27.59 -11.91 30.61
CA ASN A 317 29.04 -12.04 30.86
C ASN A 317 29.34 -13.32 31.67
N TYR A 318 29.93 -14.29 30.99
CA TYR A 318 30.33 -15.56 31.62
C TYR A 318 31.69 -15.40 32.27
N ASP A 319 31.75 -15.44 33.58
CA ASP A 319 32.91 -15.96 34.28
C ASP A 319 32.68 -17.49 34.45
N ASP A 320 33.43 -18.29 33.72
CA ASP A 320 33.30 -19.76 33.70
C ASP A 320 33.31 -20.41 35.08
N ARG A 321 33.92 -19.74 36.07
CA ARG A 321 34.07 -20.24 37.46
C ARG A 321 32.75 -20.40 38.20
N TYR A 322 31.69 -19.69 37.82
CA TYR A 322 30.42 -19.69 38.55
C TYR A 322 29.24 -20.16 37.68
N PHE A 323 29.49 -20.76 36.52
CA PHE A 323 28.44 -21.19 35.59
C PHE A 323 27.37 -22.05 36.27
N TRP A 324 27.78 -23.06 37.02
CA TRP A 324 26.86 -24.00 37.66
C TRP A 324 26.13 -23.40 38.87
N GLU A 325 26.79 -22.51 39.63
CA GLU A 325 26.15 -21.82 40.76
C GLU A 325 24.99 -20.93 40.30
N TYR A 326 25.14 -20.29 39.12
CA TYR A 326 24.16 -19.36 38.57
C TYR A 326 23.52 -19.88 37.28
N PHE A 327 23.53 -21.20 37.05
CA PHE A 327 23.02 -21.84 35.85
C PHE A 327 21.64 -21.34 35.46
N GLY A 328 20.68 -21.28 36.39
CA GLY A 328 19.33 -20.83 36.16
C GLY A 328 19.21 -19.38 35.67
N LEU A 329 20.23 -18.51 35.88
CA LEU A 329 20.26 -17.14 35.37
C LEU A 329 21.07 -17.02 34.09
N LYS A 330 22.17 -17.76 33.98
CA LYS A 330 23.10 -17.69 32.84
C LYS A 330 22.56 -18.26 31.54
N VAL A 331 21.54 -19.09 31.60
CA VAL A 331 20.86 -19.62 30.41
C VAL A 331 19.81 -18.65 29.83
N HIS A 332 19.59 -17.50 30.48
CA HIS A 332 18.63 -16.51 30.03
C HIS A 332 19.29 -15.43 29.14
N PRO A 333 18.59 -14.90 28.16
CA PRO A 333 19.15 -13.90 27.26
C PRO A 333 19.32 -12.54 27.94
N THR A 334 20.29 -11.76 27.48
CA THR A 334 20.45 -10.34 27.82
C THR A 334 19.32 -9.49 27.23
N ILE A 335 19.34 -8.18 27.49
CA ILE A 335 18.43 -7.22 26.84
C ILE A 335 18.55 -7.32 25.32
N GLU A 336 19.76 -7.39 24.77
CA GLU A 336 20.02 -7.54 23.35
C GLU A 336 19.49 -8.88 22.80
N GLY A 337 19.61 -9.96 23.58
CA GLY A 337 19.02 -11.25 23.23
C GLY A 337 17.49 -11.18 23.18
N HIS A 338 16.85 -10.50 24.11
CA HIS A 338 15.41 -10.26 24.07
C HIS A 338 14.99 -9.36 22.89
N GLN A 339 15.80 -8.36 22.53
CA GLN A 339 15.58 -7.54 21.34
C GLN A 339 15.65 -8.38 20.06
N PHE A 340 16.67 -9.27 19.97
CA PHE A 340 16.77 -10.19 18.86
C PHE A 340 15.53 -11.10 18.75
N MET A 341 15.09 -11.71 19.87
CA MET A 341 13.88 -12.54 19.88
C MET A 341 12.63 -11.75 19.46
N ALA A 342 12.47 -10.51 19.95
CA ALA A 342 11.37 -9.64 19.53
C ALA A 342 11.40 -9.37 18.03
N GLN A 343 12.58 -9.08 17.48
CA GLN A 343 12.80 -8.90 16.05
C GLN A 343 12.36 -10.14 15.25
N GLN A 344 12.77 -11.34 15.67
CA GLN A 344 12.41 -12.59 15.00
C GLN A 344 10.90 -12.85 15.02
N ILE A 345 10.22 -12.53 16.13
CA ILE A 345 8.76 -12.66 16.23
C ILE A 345 8.07 -11.69 15.27
N LEU A 346 8.49 -10.43 15.24
CA LEU A 346 7.93 -9.40 14.36
C LEU A 346 8.18 -9.73 12.88
N GLU A 347 9.37 -10.25 12.54
CA GLU A 347 9.70 -10.68 11.18
C GLU A 347 8.88 -11.90 10.74
N ALA A 348 8.52 -12.79 11.66
CA ALA A 348 7.68 -13.95 11.38
C ALA A 348 6.22 -13.57 11.07
N LEU A 349 5.70 -12.46 11.63
CA LEU A 349 4.33 -12.03 11.43
C LEU A 349 4.05 -11.67 9.95
N PRO A 350 2.84 -11.93 9.45
CA PRO A 350 2.45 -11.53 8.10
C PRO A 350 2.33 -10.00 8.00
N GLU A 351 2.62 -9.48 6.83
CA GLU A 351 2.32 -8.08 6.53
C GLU A 351 0.81 -7.89 6.36
N ALA A 352 0.26 -6.86 6.98
CA ALA A 352 -1.13 -6.49 6.76
C ALA A 352 -1.30 -5.94 5.34
N PRO A 353 -2.40 -6.27 4.66
CA PRO A 353 -2.71 -5.67 3.37
C PRO A 353 -2.72 -4.14 3.45
N ILE A 354 -2.08 -3.51 2.49
CA ILE A 354 -2.07 -2.05 2.40
C ILE A 354 -3.52 -1.57 2.22
N LYS A 355 -4.04 -0.83 3.20
CA LYS A 355 -5.40 -0.29 3.14
C LYS A 355 -5.46 0.87 2.16
N VAL A 356 -6.43 0.81 1.25
CA VAL A 356 -6.75 1.87 0.31
C VAL A 356 -8.24 2.19 0.40
N SER A 357 -8.60 3.47 0.42
CA SER A 357 -9.99 3.91 0.43
C SER A 357 -10.58 4.00 -0.97
N ALA A 358 -11.92 3.96 -1.06
CA ALA A 358 -12.61 4.13 -2.32
C ALA A 358 -12.43 5.56 -2.88
N PRO A 359 -12.12 5.74 -4.18
CA PRO A 359 -12.00 7.07 -4.77
C PRO A 359 -13.35 7.81 -4.78
N VAL A 360 -13.33 9.13 -4.61
CA VAL A 360 -14.51 9.99 -4.85
C VAL A 360 -14.46 10.47 -6.30
N VAL A 361 -15.35 9.92 -7.14
CA VAL A 361 -15.33 10.13 -8.59
C VAL A 361 -16.33 11.19 -9.01
N THR A 362 -15.92 12.07 -9.93
CA THR A 362 -16.81 13.00 -10.65
C THR A 362 -16.81 12.65 -12.13
N ALA A 363 -17.96 12.85 -12.77
CA ALA A 363 -18.13 12.63 -14.20
C ALA A 363 -18.52 13.93 -14.93
N GLY A 364 -17.88 14.19 -16.06
CA GLY A 364 -18.13 15.32 -16.93
C GLY A 364 -18.01 14.92 -18.40
N ASN A 365 -18.06 15.92 -19.28
CA ASN A 365 -17.78 15.72 -20.70
C ASN A 365 -16.64 16.65 -21.14
N ASN A 366 -15.77 16.17 -21.99
CA ASN A 366 -14.76 16.98 -22.64
C ASN A 366 -15.47 17.94 -23.64
N ALA A 367 -15.32 19.23 -23.44
CA ALA A 367 -16.04 20.26 -24.24
C ALA A 367 -15.75 20.15 -25.73
N ALA A 368 -14.54 19.79 -26.15
CA ALA A 368 -14.19 19.70 -27.56
C ALA A 368 -14.71 18.41 -28.23
N THR A 369 -14.58 17.28 -27.54
CA THR A 369 -14.86 15.95 -28.10
C THR A 369 -16.24 15.41 -27.73
N GLY A 370 -16.89 15.97 -26.72
CA GLY A 370 -18.14 15.48 -26.13
C GLY A 370 -17.98 14.19 -25.31
N LYS A 371 -16.79 13.60 -25.27
CA LYS A 371 -16.52 12.33 -24.60
C LYS A 371 -16.64 12.46 -23.10
N VAL A 372 -17.18 11.40 -22.47
CA VAL A 372 -17.27 11.33 -21.02
C VAL A 372 -15.87 11.26 -20.40
N THR A 373 -15.63 12.11 -19.43
CA THR A 373 -14.41 12.15 -18.62
C THR A 373 -14.76 11.90 -17.17
N LEU A 374 -13.93 11.12 -16.51
CA LEU A 374 -13.95 10.90 -15.05
C LEU A 374 -12.74 11.57 -14.44
N SER A 375 -12.87 12.07 -13.23
CA SER A 375 -11.76 12.57 -12.42
C SER A 375 -12.00 12.29 -10.96
N TRP A 376 -10.92 12.11 -10.21
CA TRP A 376 -10.91 11.86 -8.77
C TRP A 376 -9.64 12.45 -8.15
N ALA A 377 -9.62 12.61 -6.82
CA ALA A 377 -8.41 12.98 -6.08
C ALA A 377 -7.51 11.74 -5.90
N PRO A 378 -6.18 11.92 -5.74
CA PRO A 378 -5.31 10.84 -5.31
C PRO A 378 -5.83 10.21 -4.01
N VAL A 379 -5.73 8.87 -3.93
CA VAL A 379 -6.06 8.10 -2.75
C VAL A 379 -4.76 7.64 -2.10
N ASP A 380 -4.64 7.82 -0.80
CA ASP A 380 -3.46 7.41 -0.04
C ASP A 380 -3.17 5.92 -0.24
N ASN A 381 -1.91 5.58 -0.41
CA ASN A 381 -1.39 4.23 -0.68
C ASN A 381 -1.82 3.61 -2.03
N ALA A 382 -2.59 4.31 -2.85
CA ALA A 382 -2.95 3.81 -4.18
C ALA A 382 -1.81 4.04 -5.18
N VAL A 383 -1.44 2.98 -5.91
CA VAL A 383 -0.46 3.07 -7.02
C VAL A 383 -1.13 3.04 -8.38
N LYS A 384 -2.38 2.60 -8.45
CA LYS A 384 -3.18 2.59 -9.68
C LYS A 384 -4.68 2.54 -9.38
N TYR A 385 -5.48 2.76 -10.42
CA TYR A 385 -6.94 2.74 -10.37
C TYR A 385 -7.51 1.86 -11.47
N GLU A 386 -8.56 1.13 -11.16
CA GLU A 386 -9.32 0.33 -12.13
C GLU A 386 -10.67 1.02 -12.39
N VAL A 387 -10.95 1.33 -13.66
CA VAL A 387 -12.19 1.97 -14.11
C VAL A 387 -13.12 0.92 -14.72
N TYR A 388 -14.36 0.88 -14.24
CA TYR A 388 -15.40 -0.02 -14.70
C TYR A 388 -16.56 0.77 -15.30
N ARG A 389 -17.22 0.20 -16.32
CA ARG A 389 -18.35 0.81 -17.01
C ARG A 389 -19.50 -0.18 -17.21
N ALA A 390 -20.72 0.33 -17.09
CA ALA A 390 -21.94 -0.35 -17.48
C ALA A 390 -22.80 0.54 -18.39
N LEU A 391 -23.82 -0.03 -19.04
CA LEU A 391 -24.81 0.67 -19.87
C LEU A 391 -26.12 0.99 -19.11
N SER A 392 -26.28 0.47 -17.91
CA SER A 392 -27.35 0.78 -16.96
C SER A 392 -26.79 0.74 -15.55
N GLU A 393 -27.45 1.39 -14.59
CA GLU A 393 -27.01 1.50 -13.20
C GLU A 393 -26.82 0.14 -12.56
N ASN A 394 -27.77 -0.75 -12.74
CA ASN A 394 -27.75 -2.12 -12.21
C ASN A 394 -27.21 -3.14 -13.23
N GLY A 395 -26.50 -2.70 -14.26
CA GLY A 395 -25.96 -3.56 -15.30
C GLY A 395 -24.66 -4.22 -14.93
N LEU A 396 -24.14 -5.07 -15.82
CA LEU A 396 -22.82 -5.65 -15.69
C LEU A 396 -21.73 -4.60 -15.89
N TYR A 397 -20.93 -4.35 -14.87
CA TYR A 397 -19.77 -3.48 -14.93
C TYR A 397 -18.54 -4.23 -15.43
N ILE A 398 -18.06 -3.87 -16.60
CA ILE A 398 -16.83 -4.43 -17.18
C ILE A 398 -15.65 -3.47 -16.95
N LYS A 399 -14.47 -4.02 -16.68
CA LYS A 399 -13.26 -3.22 -16.56
C LYS A 399 -12.85 -2.64 -17.91
N MET A 400 -12.79 -1.33 -17.98
CA MET A 400 -12.43 -0.59 -19.20
C MET A 400 -10.97 -0.20 -19.25
N TYR A 401 -10.40 0.17 -18.11
CA TYR A 401 -9.06 0.74 -18.06
C TYR A 401 -8.41 0.57 -16.71
N THR A 402 -7.09 0.55 -16.68
CA THR A 402 -6.27 0.67 -15.49
C THR A 402 -5.30 1.82 -15.71
N THR A 403 -5.17 2.72 -14.74
CA THR A 403 -4.32 3.91 -14.81
C THR A 403 -3.65 4.20 -13.47
N ASP A 404 -2.48 4.79 -13.48
CA ASP A 404 -1.80 5.42 -12.35
C ASP A 404 -2.23 6.89 -12.14
N GLY A 405 -2.86 7.48 -13.18
CA GLY A 405 -3.40 8.83 -13.11
C GLY A 405 -4.77 8.89 -12.43
N THR A 406 -5.21 10.12 -12.15
CA THR A 406 -6.47 10.42 -11.44
C THR A 406 -7.61 10.84 -12.38
N SER A 407 -7.54 10.43 -13.64
CA SER A 407 -8.58 10.72 -14.64
C SER A 407 -8.67 9.63 -15.71
N TYR A 408 -9.84 9.57 -16.35
CA TYR A 408 -10.10 8.67 -17.47
C TYR A 408 -11.03 9.31 -18.48
N THR A 409 -10.77 9.14 -19.77
CA THR A 409 -11.67 9.57 -20.86
C THR A 409 -12.19 8.35 -21.61
N ASN A 410 -13.50 8.18 -21.67
CA ASN A 410 -14.14 7.14 -22.45
C ASN A 410 -14.17 7.51 -23.94
N THR A 411 -13.11 7.20 -24.67
CA THR A 411 -12.99 7.51 -26.11
C THR A 411 -14.02 6.77 -26.98
N SER A 412 -14.55 5.64 -26.50
CA SER A 412 -15.55 4.83 -27.20
C SER A 412 -16.99 5.29 -26.95
N ALA A 413 -17.21 6.30 -26.06
CA ALA A 413 -18.56 6.81 -25.78
C ALA A 413 -19.19 7.39 -27.02
N ARG A 414 -20.50 7.16 -27.21
CA ARG A 414 -21.30 7.65 -28.33
C ARG A 414 -22.25 8.72 -27.84
N ALA A 415 -22.38 9.82 -28.60
CA ALA A 415 -23.27 10.93 -28.29
C ALA A 415 -24.72 10.47 -28.08
N GLY A 416 -25.32 10.96 -27.00
CA GLY A 416 -26.69 10.64 -26.61
C GLY A 416 -26.90 9.33 -25.87
N TYR A 417 -25.82 8.63 -25.54
CA TYR A 417 -25.88 7.44 -24.68
C TYR A 417 -25.38 7.78 -23.30
N THR A 418 -26.07 7.31 -22.26
CA THR A 418 -25.67 7.42 -20.86
C THR A 418 -24.84 6.21 -20.49
N TYR A 419 -23.75 6.44 -19.78
CA TYR A 419 -22.84 5.42 -19.26
C TYR A 419 -22.72 5.57 -17.76
N PHE A 420 -22.59 4.43 -17.08
CA PHE A 420 -22.45 4.33 -15.63
C PHE A 420 -21.04 3.83 -15.31
N TYR A 421 -20.40 4.43 -14.32
CA TYR A 421 -19.01 4.13 -13.98
C TYR A 421 -18.85 3.96 -12.48
N LYS A 422 -17.90 3.11 -12.12
CA LYS A 422 -17.32 3.02 -10.79
C LYS A 422 -15.83 2.78 -10.89
N VAL A 423 -15.08 3.27 -9.92
CA VAL A 423 -13.61 3.20 -9.87
C VAL A 423 -13.20 2.62 -8.54
N ARG A 424 -12.14 1.85 -8.50
CA ARG A 424 -11.48 1.45 -7.27
C ARG A 424 -9.99 1.70 -7.34
N ALA A 425 -9.40 1.98 -6.17
CA ALA A 425 -7.98 2.12 -5.98
C ALA A 425 -7.33 0.75 -5.78
N VAL A 426 -6.06 0.63 -6.12
CA VAL A 426 -5.25 -0.59 -5.96
C VAL A 426 -3.92 -0.20 -5.35
N ALA A 427 -3.55 -0.83 -4.24
CA ALA A 427 -2.28 -0.66 -3.54
C ALA A 427 -1.12 -1.38 -4.23
N ALA A 428 0.11 -1.15 -3.75
CA ALA A 428 1.32 -1.76 -4.29
C ALA A 428 1.35 -3.28 -4.14
N ASP A 429 0.78 -3.81 -3.06
CA ASP A 429 0.61 -5.25 -2.79
C ASP A 429 -0.51 -5.91 -3.62
N GLY A 430 -1.26 -5.12 -4.41
CA GLY A 430 -2.40 -5.58 -5.19
C GLY A 430 -3.74 -5.53 -4.46
N ASN A 431 -3.75 -5.14 -3.17
CA ASN A 431 -4.99 -4.95 -2.44
C ASN A 431 -5.86 -3.87 -3.09
N LYS A 432 -7.17 -4.03 -3.02
CA LYS A 432 -8.14 -3.20 -3.73
C LYS A 432 -9.12 -2.57 -2.75
N SER A 433 -9.41 -1.29 -3.00
CA SER A 433 -10.46 -0.62 -2.26
C SER A 433 -11.85 -1.16 -2.64
N GLU A 434 -12.84 -0.82 -1.83
CA GLU A 434 -14.22 -0.82 -2.29
C GLU A 434 -14.36 0.08 -3.52
N PHE A 435 -15.42 -0.14 -4.29
CA PHE A 435 -15.73 0.73 -5.41
C PHE A 435 -16.24 2.10 -4.94
N SER A 436 -15.94 3.13 -5.73
CA SER A 436 -16.59 4.42 -5.60
C SER A 436 -18.12 4.28 -5.72
N SER A 437 -18.85 5.29 -5.26
CA SER A 437 -20.24 5.47 -5.67
C SER A 437 -20.34 5.45 -7.19
N ILE A 438 -21.47 4.95 -7.71
CA ILE A 438 -21.75 4.95 -9.15
C ILE A 438 -21.96 6.41 -9.60
N VAL A 439 -21.25 6.80 -10.64
CA VAL A 439 -21.49 8.07 -11.34
C VAL A 439 -21.96 7.78 -12.76
N SER A 440 -22.88 8.60 -13.25
CA SER A 440 -23.38 8.48 -14.62
C SER A 440 -23.20 9.76 -15.41
N ARG A 441 -22.99 9.62 -16.71
CA ARG A 441 -22.92 10.76 -17.63
C ARG A 441 -23.37 10.38 -19.04
N THR A 442 -24.21 11.25 -19.64
CA THR A 442 -24.55 11.17 -21.06
C THR A 442 -23.41 11.78 -21.87
N CYS A 443 -22.96 11.06 -22.90
CA CYS A 443 -21.93 11.55 -23.80
C CYS A 443 -22.53 12.63 -24.70
N ASP A 444 -21.90 13.79 -24.76
CA ASP A 444 -22.33 14.91 -25.61
C ASP A 444 -21.90 14.71 -27.08
N CYS A 445 -22.52 15.46 -27.98
CA CYS A 445 -21.97 15.71 -29.32
C CYS A 445 -20.63 16.47 -29.15
N ALA A 446 -19.70 16.24 -30.07
CA ALA A 446 -18.49 17.04 -30.13
C ALA A 446 -18.83 18.50 -30.51
N ALA A 447 -18.09 19.46 -29.98
CA ALA A 447 -18.23 20.84 -30.42
C ALA A 447 -17.81 20.97 -31.89
N PRO A 448 -18.62 21.65 -32.76
CA PRO A 448 -18.25 21.86 -34.16
C PRO A 448 -16.94 22.64 -34.31
N VAL A 449 -16.07 22.22 -35.21
CA VAL A 449 -14.87 22.99 -35.58
C VAL A 449 -15.21 23.88 -36.75
N VAL A 450 -15.45 25.18 -36.46
CA VAL A 450 -15.99 26.14 -37.44
C VAL A 450 -14.86 26.90 -38.11
N LYS A 451 -14.98 27.06 -39.45
CA LYS A 451 -14.18 27.96 -40.27
C LYS A 451 -15.05 29.07 -40.84
N ALA A 452 -14.59 30.32 -40.77
CA ALA A 452 -15.28 31.47 -41.30
C ALA A 452 -14.57 31.99 -42.55
N GLY A 453 -15.33 32.34 -43.57
CA GLY A 453 -14.87 32.96 -44.81
C GLY A 453 -15.91 33.91 -45.37
N ASN A 454 -15.69 34.45 -46.56
CA ASN A 454 -16.67 35.22 -47.28
C ASN A 454 -17.03 34.55 -48.61
N ASN A 455 -18.28 34.66 -48.98
CA ASN A 455 -18.73 34.27 -50.32
C ASN A 455 -18.17 35.28 -51.35
N ALA A 456 -17.40 34.80 -52.31
CA ALA A 456 -16.69 35.64 -53.25
C ALA A 456 -17.63 36.57 -54.07
N SER A 457 -18.82 36.08 -54.45
CA SER A 457 -19.77 36.86 -55.29
C SER A 457 -20.53 37.87 -54.43
N THR A 458 -20.97 37.48 -53.22
CA THR A 458 -21.89 38.33 -52.43
C THR A 458 -21.19 39.10 -51.32
N GLY A 459 -19.91 38.77 -51.00
CA GLY A 459 -19.19 39.32 -49.88
C GLY A 459 -19.68 38.85 -48.52
N LYS A 460 -20.78 38.11 -48.44
CA LYS A 460 -21.43 37.68 -47.20
C LYS A 460 -20.59 36.66 -46.44
N VAL A 461 -20.58 36.80 -45.11
CA VAL A 461 -19.87 35.84 -44.24
C VAL A 461 -20.48 34.45 -44.36
N THR A 462 -19.64 33.48 -44.63
CA THR A 462 -20.00 32.07 -44.72
C THR A 462 -19.21 31.27 -43.67
N LEU A 463 -19.93 30.45 -42.93
CA LEU A 463 -19.36 29.48 -41.96
C LEU A 463 -19.41 28.09 -42.58
N LYS A 464 -18.40 27.28 -42.30
CA LYS A 464 -18.34 25.87 -42.68
C LYS A 464 -17.77 25.05 -41.49
N TRP A 465 -18.28 23.86 -41.32
CA TRP A 465 -17.81 22.89 -40.34
C TRP A 465 -18.01 21.46 -40.84
N ASP A 466 -17.38 20.50 -40.20
CA ASP A 466 -17.58 19.09 -40.52
C ASP A 466 -18.79 18.52 -39.77
N ALA A 467 -19.38 17.45 -40.31
CA ALA A 467 -20.50 16.78 -39.67
C ALA A 467 -20.10 16.20 -38.32
N VAL A 468 -20.89 16.49 -37.30
CA VAL A 468 -20.69 15.99 -35.94
C VAL A 468 -21.51 14.72 -35.73
N SER A 469 -20.83 13.65 -35.33
CA SER A 469 -21.51 12.36 -35.06
C SER A 469 -22.56 12.51 -33.96
N GLY A 470 -23.77 12.02 -34.20
CA GLY A 470 -24.89 12.09 -33.27
C GLY A 470 -25.68 13.38 -33.31
N ALA A 471 -25.27 14.38 -34.09
CA ALA A 471 -26.03 15.61 -34.30
C ALA A 471 -27.16 15.40 -35.30
N LYS A 472 -28.33 15.98 -35.03
CA LYS A 472 -29.46 16.08 -36.00
C LYS A 472 -29.50 17.42 -36.74
N GLU A 473 -28.98 18.46 -36.14
CA GLU A 473 -28.96 19.82 -36.65
C GLU A 473 -27.94 20.68 -35.89
N TYR A 474 -27.72 21.89 -36.36
CA TYR A 474 -26.80 22.88 -35.81
C TYR A 474 -27.52 24.20 -35.57
N VAL A 475 -27.15 24.87 -34.48
CA VAL A 475 -27.64 26.23 -34.20
C VAL A 475 -26.45 27.19 -34.28
N VAL A 476 -26.61 28.21 -35.14
CA VAL A 476 -25.63 29.28 -35.32
C VAL A 476 -26.02 30.47 -34.46
N TYR A 477 -25.04 30.95 -33.70
CA TYR A 477 -25.16 32.15 -32.88
C TYR A 477 -24.21 33.22 -33.36
N ARG A 478 -24.63 34.50 -33.23
CA ARG A 478 -23.85 35.66 -33.64
C ARG A 478 -23.81 36.72 -32.55
N ALA A 479 -22.67 37.40 -32.44
CA ALA A 479 -22.49 38.64 -31.70
C ALA A 479 -21.82 39.70 -32.61
N ASN A 480 -21.98 40.98 -32.26
CA ASN A 480 -21.33 42.09 -32.95
C ASN A 480 -19.96 42.44 -32.35
N TYR A 481 -19.65 41.93 -31.16
CA TYR A 481 -18.38 42.10 -30.45
C TYR A 481 -17.91 40.76 -29.90
N SER A 482 -16.61 40.58 -29.71
CA SER A 482 -16.02 39.32 -29.24
C SER A 482 -16.58 38.89 -27.89
N ASN A 483 -16.82 39.83 -27.00
CA ASN A 483 -17.36 39.64 -25.63
C ASN A 483 -18.86 39.99 -25.54
N GLY A 484 -19.52 40.17 -26.67
CA GLY A 484 -20.95 40.51 -26.73
C GLY A 484 -21.87 39.32 -26.46
N THR A 485 -23.15 39.61 -26.30
CA THR A 485 -24.18 38.58 -26.19
C THR A 485 -24.40 37.88 -27.53
N TYR A 486 -24.23 36.56 -27.53
CA TYR A 486 -24.45 35.72 -28.70
C TYR A 486 -25.93 35.37 -28.81
N THR A 487 -26.59 35.86 -29.84
CA THR A 487 -28.01 35.58 -30.15
C THR A 487 -28.14 34.49 -31.20
N LYS A 488 -29.16 33.65 -31.07
CA LYS A 488 -29.48 32.61 -32.06
C LYS A 488 -29.87 33.28 -33.40
N MET A 489 -29.16 32.87 -34.43
CA MET A 489 -29.41 33.40 -35.79
C MET A 489 -30.15 32.41 -36.67
N PHE A 490 -29.77 31.14 -36.62
CA PHE A 490 -30.27 30.16 -37.58
C PHE A 490 -30.10 28.73 -37.05
N THR A 491 -31.04 27.87 -37.46
CA THR A 491 -30.93 26.42 -37.24
C THR A 491 -30.85 25.74 -38.60
N THR A 492 -29.91 24.79 -38.74
CA THR A 492 -29.68 24.11 -40.01
C THR A 492 -29.28 22.66 -39.83
N LYS A 493 -29.67 21.79 -40.78
CA LYS A 493 -29.14 20.41 -40.89
C LYS A 493 -27.85 20.35 -41.71
N ASN A 494 -27.54 21.44 -42.45
CA ASN A 494 -26.35 21.53 -43.28
C ASN A 494 -25.12 21.89 -42.42
N THR A 495 -23.95 21.59 -42.94
CA THR A 495 -22.64 21.90 -42.32
C THR A 495 -22.07 23.25 -42.82
N THR A 496 -22.95 24.12 -43.31
CA THR A 496 -22.60 25.44 -43.80
C THR A 496 -23.75 26.41 -43.51
N TYR A 497 -23.38 27.68 -43.30
CA TYR A 497 -24.33 28.78 -43.11
C TYR A 497 -23.77 30.06 -43.72
N THR A 498 -24.59 30.80 -44.45
CA THR A 498 -24.25 32.13 -44.97
C THR A 498 -25.10 33.20 -44.28
N ASN A 499 -24.44 34.15 -43.64
CA ASN A 499 -25.13 35.29 -43.01
C ASN A 499 -25.57 36.32 -44.06
N THR A 500 -26.77 36.15 -44.56
CA THR A 500 -27.34 37.04 -45.57
C THR A 500 -27.57 38.49 -45.12
N THR A 501 -27.63 38.70 -43.77
CA THR A 501 -27.81 40.03 -43.17
C THR A 501 -26.51 40.73 -42.81
N SER A 502 -25.34 40.13 -43.09
CA SER A 502 -24.07 40.81 -42.82
C SER A 502 -23.84 41.99 -43.74
N ASN A 503 -23.30 43.07 -43.17
CA ASN A 503 -23.02 44.31 -43.92
C ASN A 503 -21.53 44.47 -44.19
N ALA A 504 -21.18 44.93 -45.39
CA ALA A 504 -19.77 45.10 -45.77
C ALA A 504 -19.04 46.04 -44.81
N GLY A 505 -17.81 45.65 -44.42
CA GLY A 505 -16.96 46.41 -43.53
C GLY A 505 -17.26 46.21 -42.04
N TYR A 506 -18.24 45.39 -41.67
CA TYR A 506 -18.51 45.04 -40.26
C TYR A 506 -17.98 43.66 -39.95
N THR A 507 -17.33 43.52 -38.76
CA THR A 507 -16.88 42.25 -38.25
C THR A 507 -17.98 41.62 -37.39
N TYR A 508 -18.21 40.34 -37.59
CA TYR A 508 -19.19 39.55 -36.86
C TYR A 508 -18.48 38.37 -36.20
N TYR A 509 -18.97 37.97 -35.00
CA TYR A 509 -18.45 36.90 -34.20
C TYR A 509 -19.47 35.77 -34.11
N TYR A 510 -19.04 34.53 -34.28
CA TYR A 510 -19.94 33.39 -34.37
C TYR A 510 -19.51 32.26 -33.46
N LYS A 511 -20.51 31.55 -32.97
CA LYS A 511 -20.38 30.23 -32.31
C LYS A 511 -21.43 29.31 -32.93
N VAL A 512 -21.12 28.02 -33.00
CA VAL A 512 -22.05 27.00 -33.49
C VAL A 512 -22.19 25.92 -32.44
N LYS A 513 -23.40 25.42 -32.23
CA LYS A 513 -23.71 24.32 -31.33
C LYS A 513 -24.32 23.18 -32.14
N ALA A 514 -23.88 21.94 -31.94
CA ALA A 514 -24.49 20.75 -32.48
C ALA A 514 -25.62 20.28 -31.55
N ILE A 515 -26.77 20.00 -32.08
CA ILE A 515 -27.96 19.53 -31.36
C ILE A 515 -28.08 18.03 -31.54
N ALA A 516 -28.08 17.33 -30.43
CA ALA A 516 -28.09 15.85 -30.41
C ALA A 516 -29.41 15.27 -30.97
N SER A 517 -29.31 14.11 -31.59
CA SER A 517 -30.45 13.41 -32.16
C SER A 517 -31.27 12.62 -31.12
N ARG A 518 -30.66 12.21 -30.01
CA ARG A 518 -31.28 11.32 -29.04
C ARG A 518 -31.89 12.04 -27.83
N THR A 519 -31.15 12.97 -27.26
CA THR A 519 -31.57 13.73 -26.07
C THR A 519 -30.93 15.12 -26.08
N ALA A 520 -31.65 16.12 -25.59
CA ALA A 520 -31.14 17.49 -25.48
C ALA A 520 -29.97 17.61 -24.48
N ASP A 521 -29.89 16.70 -23.51
CA ASP A 521 -28.79 16.66 -22.52
C ASP A 521 -27.45 16.30 -23.15
N ALA A 522 -27.46 15.85 -24.42
CA ALA A 522 -26.25 15.49 -25.16
C ALA A 522 -25.88 16.54 -26.26
N ASP A 523 -26.47 17.70 -26.21
CA ASP A 523 -26.06 18.79 -27.10
C ASP A 523 -24.60 19.17 -26.87
N SER A 524 -23.88 19.55 -27.93
CA SER A 524 -22.48 19.92 -27.81
C SER A 524 -22.27 21.18 -26.95
N ALA A 525 -21.07 21.36 -26.44
CA ALA A 525 -20.58 22.68 -26.10
C ALA A 525 -20.57 23.59 -27.35
N PHE A 526 -20.50 24.91 -27.17
CA PHE A 526 -20.26 25.81 -28.27
C PHE A 526 -18.90 25.55 -28.92
N SER A 527 -18.84 25.72 -30.23
CA SER A 527 -17.56 25.83 -30.94
C SER A 527 -16.68 26.92 -30.32
N THR A 528 -15.39 26.86 -30.57
CA THR A 528 -14.54 28.05 -30.42
C THR A 528 -15.13 29.19 -31.25
N MET A 529 -15.03 30.42 -30.73
CA MET A 529 -15.49 31.63 -31.45
C MET A 529 -14.65 31.81 -32.71
N VAL A 530 -15.33 32.08 -33.82
CA VAL A 530 -14.70 32.56 -35.05
C VAL A 530 -15.23 33.93 -35.42
N SER A 531 -14.40 34.75 -36.02
CA SER A 531 -14.80 36.08 -36.50
C SER A 531 -14.47 36.26 -37.97
N ARG A 532 -15.27 37.07 -38.63
CA ARG A 532 -15.02 37.46 -40.02
C ARG A 532 -15.63 38.83 -40.33
N THR A 533 -14.85 39.69 -41.00
CA THR A 533 -15.35 40.93 -41.59
C THR A 533 -16.07 40.61 -42.92
N CYS A 534 -17.28 41.13 -43.08
CA CYS A 534 -18.04 40.99 -44.32
C CYS A 534 -17.41 41.84 -45.45
N ASP A 535 -17.12 41.24 -46.58
CA ASP A 535 -16.53 41.93 -47.71
C ASP A 535 -17.64 42.69 -48.54
N CYS A 536 -17.21 43.60 -49.34
CA CYS A 536 -18.06 44.12 -50.47
C CYS A 536 -18.34 42.96 -51.43
N ALA A 537 -19.52 42.99 -52.09
CA ALA A 537 -19.81 42.06 -53.15
C ALA A 537 -18.90 42.34 -54.38
N ALA A 538 -18.54 41.28 -55.11
CA ALA A 538 -17.78 41.45 -56.32
C ALA A 538 -18.66 42.19 -57.39
N PRO A 539 -18.12 43.22 -58.02
CA PRO A 539 -18.85 43.86 -59.16
C PRO A 539 -19.13 42.85 -60.28
N VAL A 540 -20.24 42.95 -60.92
CA VAL A 540 -20.54 42.22 -62.19
C VAL A 540 -20.29 43.18 -63.35
N VAL A 541 -19.18 42.90 -64.06
CA VAL A 541 -18.71 43.81 -65.13
C VAL A 541 -19.22 43.39 -66.50
N LYS A 542 -19.68 44.37 -67.28
CA LYS A 542 -19.98 44.22 -68.67
C LYS A 542 -19.08 45.16 -69.51
N ILE A 543 -18.75 44.78 -70.71
CA ILE A 543 -17.90 45.56 -71.61
C ILE A 543 -18.56 45.72 -73.00
N ALA A 544 -18.38 46.87 -73.58
CA ALA A 544 -18.78 47.18 -74.97
C ALA A 544 -17.79 48.21 -75.56
N LEU A 545 -17.78 48.46 -76.83
CA LEU A 545 -17.14 49.63 -77.44
C LEU A 545 -18.03 50.82 -77.30
N ASN A 546 -17.46 52.01 -77.02
CA ASN A 546 -18.16 53.29 -77.12
C ASN A 546 -18.21 53.78 -78.62
N SER A 547 -18.80 54.94 -78.86
CA SER A 547 -18.89 55.53 -80.21
C SER A 547 -17.51 55.73 -80.87
N ASP A 548 -16.46 55.90 -80.10
CA ASP A 548 -15.09 56.17 -80.56
C ASP A 548 -14.26 54.89 -80.72
N GLY A 549 -14.88 53.70 -80.56
CA GLY A 549 -14.21 52.42 -80.68
C GLY A 549 -13.41 52.02 -79.43
N ASN A 550 -13.50 52.76 -78.32
CA ASN A 550 -12.78 52.46 -77.06
C ASN A 550 -13.54 51.51 -76.16
N PRO A 551 -12.87 50.62 -75.46
CA PRO A 551 -13.47 49.76 -74.43
C PRO A 551 -14.17 50.55 -73.33
N ARG A 552 -15.46 50.30 -73.16
CA ARG A 552 -16.28 50.84 -72.06
C ARG A 552 -16.77 49.76 -71.16
N LEU A 553 -16.35 49.82 -69.88
CA LEU A 553 -16.82 48.98 -68.85
C LEU A 553 -17.98 49.57 -68.07
N THR A 554 -18.91 48.74 -67.66
CA THR A 554 -20.03 49.14 -66.78
C THR A 554 -20.23 48.05 -65.73
N TRP A 555 -20.65 48.45 -64.55
CA TRP A 555 -20.93 47.48 -63.46
C TRP A 555 -22.03 47.98 -62.53
N ASN A 556 -22.57 47.08 -61.74
CA ASN A 556 -23.58 47.39 -60.73
C ASN A 556 -23.00 48.15 -59.55
N SER A 557 -23.83 48.94 -58.87
CA SER A 557 -23.50 49.54 -57.62
C SER A 557 -23.25 48.42 -56.54
N VAL A 558 -22.19 48.55 -55.81
CA VAL A 558 -21.85 47.61 -54.68
C VAL A 558 -22.03 48.34 -53.36
N THR A 559 -22.95 47.81 -52.51
CA THR A 559 -23.22 48.41 -51.22
C THR A 559 -21.95 48.33 -50.32
N GLY A 560 -21.58 49.46 -49.69
CA GLY A 560 -20.41 49.60 -48.85
C GLY A 560 -19.10 49.90 -49.58
N ALA A 561 -19.12 50.00 -50.93
CA ALA A 561 -17.97 50.47 -51.71
C ALA A 561 -17.84 51.99 -51.70
N ALA A 562 -16.65 52.50 -51.47
CA ALA A 562 -16.29 53.92 -51.65
C ALA A 562 -15.86 54.23 -53.08
N LYS A 563 -15.21 53.31 -53.73
CA LYS A 563 -14.68 53.41 -55.09
C LYS A 563 -14.48 52.06 -55.73
N TYR A 564 -14.13 52.02 -56.97
CA TYR A 564 -13.80 50.84 -57.75
C TYR A 564 -12.39 50.96 -58.32
N THR A 565 -11.63 49.91 -58.29
CA THR A 565 -10.30 49.82 -58.87
C THR A 565 -10.36 48.89 -60.07
N ILE A 566 -9.95 49.41 -61.25
CA ILE A 566 -9.89 48.71 -62.49
C ILE A 566 -8.49 48.18 -62.71
N TYR A 567 -8.37 46.88 -63.00
CA TYR A 567 -7.13 46.19 -63.39
C TYR A 567 -7.24 45.83 -64.88
N ARG A 568 -6.15 46.04 -65.60
CA ARG A 568 -6.08 45.79 -67.07
C ARG A 568 -4.95 44.81 -67.39
N SER A 569 -5.17 44.01 -68.41
CA SER A 569 -4.17 43.08 -68.96
C SER A 569 -4.33 43.11 -70.51
N THR A 570 -3.24 42.79 -71.23
CA THR A 570 -3.22 42.54 -72.66
C THR A 570 -3.05 41.07 -73.00
N ASP A 571 -2.74 40.24 -72.05
CA ASP A 571 -2.51 38.77 -72.18
C ASP A 571 -3.59 37.94 -71.50
N GLY A 572 -4.51 38.57 -70.76
CA GLY A 572 -5.58 37.91 -69.99
C GLY A 572 -5.12 37.16 -68.74
N LYS A 573 -3.84 37.22 -68.45
CA LYS A 573 -3.21 36.50 -67.28
C LYS A 573 -2.62 37.49 -66.30
N ASN A 574 -1.81 38.41 -66.74
CA ASN A 574 -1.10 39.40 -65.92
C ASN A 574 -1.88 40.71 -65.87
N PHE A 575 -2.54 40.94 -64.71
CA PHE A 575 -3.33 42.12 -64.48
C PHE A 575 -2.60 43.13 -63.58
N SER A 576 -2.43 44.37 -64.08
CA SER A 576 -1.89 45.50 -63.31
C SER A 576 -2.99 46.51 -62.99
N TYR A 577 -2.77 47.23 -61.84
CA TYR A 577 -3.58 48.39 -61.53
C TYR A 577 -3.58 49.34 -62.70
N TYR A 578 -4.78 49.83 -63.06
CA TYR A 578 -4.91 50.74 -64.17
C TYR A 578 -5.58 52.05 -63.76
N TYR A 579 -6.75 52.02 -63.12
CA TYR A 579 -7.51 53.20 -62.74
C TYR A 579 -8.40 53.00 -61.54
N SER A 580 -8.78 54.10 -60.88
CA SER A 580 -9.79 54.08 -59.81
C SER A 580 -10.87 55.13 -60.07
N THR A 581 -12.11 54.74 -59.76
CA THR A 581 -13.26 55.65 -59.96
C THR A 581 -14.31 55.42 -58.86
N THR A 582 -15.09 56.47 -58.54
CA THR A 582 -16.31 56.39 -57.73
C THR A 582 -17.52 56.07 -58.57
N GLY A 583 -17.40 56.20 -59.91
CA GLY A 583 -18.46 55.93 -60.91
C GLY A 583 -18.66 54.40 -61.06
N LYS A 584 -19.72 54.08 -61.84
CA LYS A 584 -20.10 52.70 -62.19
C LYS A 584 -19.76 52.35 -63.63
N SER A 585 -18.92 53.14 -64.27
CA SER A 585 -18.39 52.91 -65.58
C SER A 585 -17.01 53.49 -65.76
N PHE A 586 -16.28 52.98 -66.73
CA PHE A 586 -14.96 53.44 -67.11
C PHE A 586 -14.75 53.27 -68.61
N ASN A 587 -14.24 54.33 -69.29
CA ASN A 587 -13.82 54.29 -70.66
C ASN A 587 -12.32 54.27 -70.79
N ASN A 588 -11.77 53.29 -71.51
CA ASN A 588 -10.34 53.25 -71.78
C ASN A 588 -9.99 54.04 -73.01
N ILE A 589 -9.88 55.36 -72.85
CA ILE A 589 -9.61 56.29 -73.95
C ILE A 589 -8.18 56.21 -74.50
N SER A 590 -7.30 55.47 -73.85
CA SER A 590 -5.92 55.23 -74.29
C SER A 590 -5.76 53.84 -74.93
N ALA A 591 -6.85 53.23 -75.36
CA ALA A 591 -6.80 51.93 -76.02
C ALA A 591 -6.24 52.08 -77.46
N THR A 592 -5.33 51.13 -77.79
CA THR A 592 -4.79 51.08 -79.17
C THR A 592 -5.67 50.19 -80.00
N ALA A 593 -6.10 50.71 -81.15
CA ALA A 593 -6.93 49.96 -82.10
C ALA A 593 -6.27 48.65 -82.49
N GLY A 594 -7.06 47.61 -82.63
CA GLY A 594 -6.58 46.27 -82.93
C GLY A 594 -6.05 45.48 -81.74
N THR A 595 -5.87 46.12 -80.54
CA THR A 595 -5.39 45.46 -79.33
C THR A 595 -6.56 44.93 -78.49
N THR A 596 -6.47 43.68 -78.08
CA THR A 596 -7.43 43.07 -77.17
C THR A 596 -7.02 43.39 -75.72
N TYR A 597 -7.93 43.96 -74.96
CA TYR A 597 -7.73 44.27 -73.56
C TYR A 597 -8.68 43.44 -72.70
N TYR A 598 -8.12 43.00 -71.58
CA TYR A 598 -8.83 42.23 -70.52
C TYR A 598 -8.92 43.09 -69.26
N TYR A 599 -10.08 43.08 -68.60
CA TYR A 599 -10.34 43.89 -67.44
C TYR A 599 -11.00 43.08 -66.35
N LYS A 600 -10.67 43.39 -65.11
CA LYS A 600 -11.37 43.02 -63.88
C LYS A 600 -11.44 44.20 -62.94
N VAL A 601 -12.50 44.26 -62.14
CA VAL A 601 -12.80 45.38 -61.25
C VAL A 601 -12.93 44.87 -59.83
N MET A 602 -12.41 45.64 -58.84
CA MET A 602 -12.55 45.37 -57.41
C MET A 602 -13.30 46.55 -56.78
N ALA A 603 -14.31 46.27 -55.98
CA ALA A 603 -14.96 47.27 -55.12
C ALA A 603 -14.13 47.47 -53.86
N ILE A 604 -13.74 48.72 -53.59
CA ILE A 604 -12.95 49.11 -52.41
C ILE A 604 -13.91 49.60 -51.34
N SER A 605 -13.84 48.93 -50.20
CA SER A 605 -14.71 49.21 -49.06
C SER A 605 -14.51 50.61 -48.49
N ALA A 606 -15.64 51.27 -48.12
CA ALA A 606 -15.64 52.54 -47.41
C ALA A 606 -15.15 52.51 -45.98
N ARG A 607 -15.10 51.33 -45.32
CA ARG A 607 -14.85 51.20 -43.89
C ARG A 607 -13.45 50.67 -43.57
N THR A 608 -13.01 49.66 -44.30
CA THR A 608 -11.71 49.04 -44.06
C THR A 608 -11.22 48.30 -45.32
N SER A 609 -9.93 48.34 -45.59
CA SER A 609 -9.29 47.61 -46.69
C SER A 609 -9.42 46.09 -46.59
N TYR A 610 -9.66 45.57 -45.37
CA TYR A 610 -9.90 44.13 -45.14
C TYR A 610 -11.25 43.66 -45.67
N ALA A 611 -12.14 44.58 -46.12
CA ALA A 611 -13.46 44.28 -46.63
C ALA A 611 -13.61 44.60 -48.09
N ASN A 612 -12.53 44.78 -48.84
CA ASN A 612 -12.58 44.92 -50.31
C ASN A 612 -13.20 43.66 -50.94
N SER A 613 -13.87 43.83 -52.08
CA SER A 613 -14.46 42.67 -52.75
C SER A 613 -13.40 41.73 -53.34
N ALA A 614 -13.81 40.52 -53.67
CA ALA A 614 -13.11 39.74 -54.68
C ALA A 614 -13.10 40.46 -55.99
N TYR A 615 -12.26 40.07 -56.94
CA TYR A 615 -12.30 40.57 -58.29
C TYR A 615 -13.62 40.21 -59.00
N SER A 616 -14.08 41.04 -59.86
CA SER A 616 -15.18 40.75 -60.76
C SER A 616 -14.85 39.58 -61.69
N ASN A 617 -15.83 39.16 -62.49
CA ASN A 617 -15.58 38.41 -63.70
C ASN A 617 -14.59 39.19 -64.60
N VAL A 618 -13.75 38.47 -65.35
CA VAL A 618 -12.88 39.04 -66.38
C VAL A 618 -13.71 39.25 -67.64
N VAL A 619 -13.61 40.45 -68.23
CA VAL A 619 -14.23 40.81 -69.53
C VAL A 619 -13.12 41.23 -70.47
N SER A 620 -13.32 40.97 -71.77
CA SER A 620 -12.36 41.37 -72.81
C SER A 620 -13.05 41.89 -74.05
N ILE A 621 -12.37 42.79 -74.76
CA ILE A 621 -12.79 43.30 -76.02
C ILE A 621 -11.58 43.84 -76.80
N THR A 622 -11.64 43.77 -78.14
CA THR A 622 -10.62 44.38 -79.01
C THR A 622 -11.06 45.82 -79.33
N ALA A 623 -10.17 46.79 -79.05
CA ALA A 623 -10.41 48.18 -79.37
C ALA A 623 -10.46 48.36 -80.90
N LYS A 624 -11.31 49.31 -81.36
CA LYS A 624 -11.48 49.65 -82.80
C LYS A 624 -10.89 50.99 -83.10
#